data_efe43b10321ce031e2e4befa0a22efc1
#
_entry.id   efe43b10321ce031e2e4befa0a22efc1
#
_cell.length_a   1.000
_cell.length_b   1.000
_cell.length_c   1.000
_cell.angle_alpha   90.00
_cell.angle_beta   90.00
_cell.angle_gamma   90.00
#
_symmetry.space_group_name_H-M   'P 1'
#
loop_
_entity.id
_entity.type
_entity.pdbx_description
1 polymer ?
#
loop_
_entity_poly.entity_id
_entity_poly.type
_entity_poly.pdbx_seq_one_letter_code
_entity_poly.pdbx_strand_id
1 'polypeptide(L)'
;RQLAHGTLHALLAHQLHAPPLAEQVGHVRPKVKAIGREVVAAHPPRRREQARLRLEGANILSYNLAADLAPCWVDDDEIREKRHFEEGFRCAQDCIRWREQLEKGAVALSMAWWAEGVHNAGLGRWGLACESFQSALDAAKDDARENGAPETVGPDSSFSVNIASGWLEFARWRNGDSTAYDRFLEAMGAFSKQIDREDAGRDEALIGVQQLQIAAQRLPGKEQQT
;
A
#
# COMPACT_ATOMS: atom_id res chain seq x y z
N ARG A 1 -17.83 11.68 13.94
CA ARG A 1 -17.62 10.32 13.35
C ARG A 1 -17.19 10.34 11.87
N GLN A 2 -16.95 11.51 11.26
CA GLN A 2 -16.46 11.68 9.87
C GLN A 2 -14.95 11.97 9.78
N LEU A 3 -14.20 11.93 10.88
CA LEU A 3 -12.81 12.39 10.96
C LEU A 3 -11.76 11.34 10.56
N ALA A 4 -12.03 10.03 10.64
CA ALA A 4 -11.03 8.99 10.40
C ALA A 4 -10.67 8.81 8.91
N HIS A 5 -11.63 8.95 7.98
CA HIS A 5 -11.33 8.95 6.53
C HIS A 5 -10.55 10.20 6.09
N GLY A 6 -10.78 11.32 6.78
CA GLY A 6 -10.11 12.59 6.46
C GLY A 6 -8.62 12.58 6.71
N THR A 7 -8.13 11.82 7.69
CA THR A 7 -6.74 11.92 8.15
C THR A 7 -5.77 11.13 7.28
N LEU A 8 -6.13 9.92 6.86
CA LEU A 8 -5.29 9.15 5.91
C LEU A 8 -5.35 9.77 4.50
N HIS A 9 -6.54 10.22 4.06
CA HIS A 9 -6.68 11.04 2.86
C HIS A 9 -5.99 12.39 2.99
N ALA A 10 -5.90 13.01 4.18
CA ALA A 10 -5.21 14.28 4.37
C ALA A 10 -3.69 14.14 4.38
N LEU A 11 -3.12 13.09 4.97
CA LEU A 11 -1.69 12.77 4.85
C LEU A 11 -1.32 12.44 3.39
N LEU A 12 -2.21 11.77 2.66
CA LEU A 12 -2.09 11.51 1.24
C LEU A 12 -2.38 12.77 0.40
N ALA A 13 -3.32 13.63 0.82
CA ALA A 13 -3.72 14.85 0.10
C ALA A 13 -2.69 15.99 0.18
N HIS A 14 -1.84 16.04 1.21
CA HIS A 14 -0.72 17.01 1.24
C HIS A 14 0.31 16.78 0.13
N GLN A 15 0.30 15.58 -0.50
CA GLN A 15 1.08 15.30 -1.72
C GLN A 15 0.29 15.48 -3.02
N LEU A 16 -1.02 15.86 -2.98
CA LEU A 16 -1.98 15.67 -4.07
C LEU A 16 -2.78 16.92 -4.46
N HIS A 17 -2.24 18.13 -4.42
CA HIS A 17 -2.92 19.28 -5.01
C HIS A 17 -2.69 19.32 -6.52
N ALA A 18 -3.52 18.58 -7.28
CA ALA A 18 -3.75 18.77 -8.70
C ALA A 18 -5.25 18.75 -9.01
N PRO A 19 -5.75 19.66 -9.88
CA PRO A 19 -7.17 19.76 -10.20
C PRO A 19 -7.70 18.54 -10.99
N PRO A 20 -9.01 18.24 -10.95
CA PRO A 20 -9.59 17.06 -11.58
C PRO A 20 -9.58 17.18 -13.12
N LEU A 21 -9.10 16.15 -13.79
CA LEU A 21 -9.25 15.95 -15.22
C LEU A 21 -10.14 14.72 -15.45
N ALA A 22 -11.37 14.96 -15.87
CA ALA A 22 -12.31 13.95 -16.30
C ALA A 22 -12.04 13.54 -17.76
N GLU A 23 -12.32 12.26 -18.01
CA GLU A 23 -12.62 11.59 -19.27
C GLU A 23 -11.53 11.33 -20.31
N GLN A 24 -11.49 10.06 -20.65
CA GLN A 24 -10.98 9.30 -21.80
C GLN A 24 -9.73 8.45 -21.54
N VAL A 25 -9.94 7.20 -21.13
CA VAL A 25 -8.91 6.16 -21.24
C VAL A 25 -9.45 4.97 -22.04
N GLY A 26 -9.11 4.95 -23.32
CA GLY A 26 -9.29 3.80 -24.19
C GLY A 26 -8.19 2.75 -23.93
N HIS A 27 -8.60 1.49 -23.92
CA HIS A 27 -7.73 0.33 -23.73
C HIS A 27 -6.72 0.18 -24.87
N VAL A 28 -5.44 0.36 -24.59
CA VAL A 28 -4.34 -0.16 -25.43
C VAL A 28 -3.21 -0.62 -24.53
N ARG A 29 -2.89 -1.93 -24.56
CA ARG A 29 -1.70 -2.50 -23.90
C ARG A 29 -0.48 -2.34 -24.81
N PRO A 30 0.63 -1.73 -24.40
CA PRO A 30 1.95 -1.91 -25.00
C PRO A 30 2.90 -2.68 -24.08
N LYS A 31 3.78 -3.48 -24.67
CA LYS A 31 4.94 -4.12 -24.04
C LYS A 31 5.95 -3.05 -23.66
N VAL A 32 6.05 -2.66 -22.36
CA VAL A 32 6.72 -1.41 -21.97
C VAL A 32 7.84 -1.66 -20.96
N LYS A 33 8.88 -2.42 -21.30
CA LYS A 33 10.10 -2.44 -20.46
C LYS A 33 11.28 -1.58 -20.98
N ALA A 34 11.20 -1.05 -22.20
CA ALA A 34 12.28 -0.24 -22.79
C ALA A 34 11.83 1.13 -23.33
N ILE A 35 10.54 1.35 -23.54
CA ILE A 35 10.02 2.51 -24.28
C ILE A 35 9.90 3.77 -23.42
N GLY A 36 9.74 3.66 -22.11
CA GLY A 36 9.46 4.82 -21.23
C GLY A 36 10.59 5.82 -21.12
N ARG A 37 11.83 5.38 -20.98
CA ARG A 37 12.99 6.30 -20.86
C ARG A 37 13.37 6.99 -22.17
N GLU A 38 13.32 6.28 -23.30
CA GLU A 38 13.65 6.84 -24.63
C GLU A 38 12.58 7.81 -25.14
N VAL A 39 11.29 7.50 -24.97
CA VAL A 39 10.20 8.35 -25.45
C VAL A 39 10.15 9.69 -24.70
N VAL A 40 10.42 9.70 -23.40
CA VAL A 40 10.46 10.96 -22.62
C VAL A 40 11.67 11.81 -23.02
N ALA A 41 12.81 11.20 -23.36
CA ALA A 41 14.03 11.91 -23.76
C ALA A 41 13.92 12.59 -25.14
N ALA A 42 13.10 12.08 -26.07
CA ALA A 42 12.98 12.55 -27.45
C ALA A 42 12.04 13.76 -27.67
N HIS A 43 11.33 14.21 -26.61
CA HIS A 43 10.31 15.25 -26.76
C HIS A 43 10.74 16.61 -26.23
N PRO A 44 10.20 17.72 -26.80
CA PRO A 44 10.49 19.08 -26.30
C PRO A 44 10.03 19.24 -24.83
N PRO A 45 10.68 20.10 -24.02
CA PRO A 45 10.49 20.21 -22.57
C PRO A 45 9.04 20.28 -22.09
N ARG A 46 8.19 21.05 -22.79
CA ARG A 46 6.75 21.17 -22.45
C ARG A 46 5.99 19.85 -22.60
N ARG A 47 6.34 19.02 -23.60
CA ARG A 47 5.68 17.72 -23.79
C ARG A 47 6.12 16.70 -22.74
N ARG A 48 7.38 16.78 -22.31
CA ARG A 48 7.90 15.93 -21.21
C ARG A 48 7.18 16.24 -19.91
N GLU A 49 7.01 17.51 -19.58
CA GLU A 49 6.29 17.94 -18.38
C GLU A 49 4.82 17.48 -18.42
N GLN A 50 4.12 17.66 -19.54
CA GLN A 50 2.74 17.17 -19.69
C GLN A 50 2.65 15.65 -19.57
N ALA A 51 3.61 14.90 -20.11
CA ALA A 51 3.65 13.44 -19.96
C ALA A 51 3.85 13.03 -18.51
N ARG A 52 4.74 13.71 -17.77
CA ARG A 52 4.98 13.49 -16.35
C ARG A 52 3.73 13.79 -15.52
N LEU A 53 3.04 14.90 -15.76
CA LEU A 53 1.79 15.25 -15.05
C LEU A 53 0.68 14.21 -15.28
N ARG A 54 0.56 13.68 -16.51
CA ARG A 54 -0.40 12.60 -16.81
C ARG A 54 -0.04 11.32 -16.08
N LEU A 55 1.25 10.98 -16.02
CA LEU A 55 1.73 9.80 -15.31
C LEU A 55 1.50 9.93 -13.80
N GLU A 56 1.70 11.13 -13.24
CA GLU A 56 1.34 11.44 -11.85
C GLU A 56 -0.15 11.24 -11.59
N GLY A 57 -1.02 11.78 -12.44
CA GLY A 57 -2.46 11.58 -12.32
C GLY A 57 -2.85 10.10 -12.38
N ALA A 58 -2.28 9.35 -13.31
CA ALA A 58 -2.51 7.92 -13.45
C ALA A 58 -2.04 7.13 -12.22
N ASN A 59 -0.85 7.45 -11.69
CA ASN A 59 -0.33 6.86 -10.45
C ASN A 59 -1.28 7.06 -9.27
N ILE A 60 -1.76 8.30 -9.06
CA ILE A 60 -2.68 8.64 -7.99
C ILE A 60 -3.98 7.85 -8.09
N LEU A 61 -4.61 7.86 -9.27
CA LEU A 61 -5.88 7.16 -9.50
C LEU A 61 -5.75 5.65 -9.30
N SER A 62 -4.66 5.05 -9.77
CA SER A 62 -4.41 3.63 -9.59
C SER A 62 -4.19 3.26 -8.13
N TYR A 63 -3.41 4.05 -7.40
CA TYR A 63 -3.24 3.81 -5.97
C TYR A 63 -4.56 3.92 -5.23
N ASN A 64 -5.32 5.00 -5.44
CA ASN A 64 -6.58 5.22 -4.76
C ASN A 64 -7.56 4.07 -5.03
N LEU A 65 -7.72 3.66 -6.30
CA LEU A 65 -8.61 2.55 -6.62
C LEU A 65 -8.15 1.23 -5.98
N ALA A 66 -6.84 0.94 -5.98
CA ALA A 66 -6.32 -0.24 -5.30
C ALA A 66 -6.56 -0.17 -3.79
N ALA A 67 -6.35 0.98 -3.17
CA ALA A 67 -6.61 1.18 -1.75
C ALA A 67 -8.10 1.07 -1.40
N ASP A 68 -8.98 1.70 -2.19
CA ASP A 68 -10.43 1.67 -1.97
C ASP A 68 -11.01 0.24 -2.10
N LEU A 69 -10.42 -0.58 -2.95
CA LEU A 69 -10.80 -1.99 -3.10
C LEU A 69 -10.20 -2.92 -2.03
N ALA A 70 -9.33 -2.43 -1.16
CA ALA A 70 -8.76 -3.23 -0.07
C ALA A 70 -9.82 -3.49 1.02
N PRO A 71 -9.92 -4.71 1.59
CA PRO A 71 -10.98 -5.09 2.54
C PRO A 71 -10.62 -4.75 4.00
N CYS A 72 -9.82 -3.72 4.25
CA CYS A 72 -9.28 -3.42 5.58
C CYS A 72 -9.76 -2.10 6.19
N TRP A 73 -10.78 -1.46 5.62
CA TRP A 73 -11.30 -0.19 6.09
C TRP A 73 -12.47 -0.36 7.08
N VAL A 74 -12.48 0.46 8.14
CA VAL A 74 -13.46 0.36 9.24
C VAL A 74 -14.88 0.66 8.80
N ASP A 75 -15.06 1.68 7.96
CA ASP A 75 -16.38 2.15 7.53
C ASP A 75 -16.84 1.50 6.22
N ASP A 76 -16.18 0.43 5.79
CA ASP A 76 -16.49 -0.27 4.56
C ASP A 76 -17.05 -1.67 4.86
N ASP A 77 -18.36 -1.80 4.80
CA ASP A 77 -19.07 -3.09 5.00
C ASP A 77 -19.22 -3.89 3.69
N GLU A 78 -18.70 -3.41 2.57
CA GLU A 78 -18.81 -4.10 1.30
C GLU A 78 -18.01 -5.40 1.27
N ILE A 79 -18.68 -6.48 0.87
CA ILE A 79 -18.02 -7.76 0.62
C ILE A 79 -17.25 -7.67 -0.70
N ARG A 80 -15.94 -7.86 -0.63
CA ARG A 80 -15.09 -7.88 -1.82
C ARG A 80 -15.18 -9.22 -2.53
N GLU A 81 -15.63 -9.19 -3.79
CA GLU A 81 -15.63 -10.33 -4.68
C GLU A 81 -14.26 -10.49 -5.36
N LYS A 82 -13.99 -11.67 -5.91
CA LYS A 82 -12.75 -11.95 -6.66
C LYS A 82 -12.40 -10.89 -7.71
N ARG A 83 -13.41 -10.37 -8.44
CA ARG A 83 -13.20 -9.32 -9.44
C ARG A 83 -12.63 -8.03 -8.86
N HIS A 84 -13.00 -7.68 -7.62
CA HIS A 84 -12.49 -6.48 -6.95
C HIS A 84 -11.00 -6.65 -6.61
N PHE A 85 -10.60 -7.84 -6.15
CA PHE A 85 -9.19 -8.14 -5.90
C PHE A 85 -8.38 -8.22 -7.20
N GLU A 86 -8.93 -8.76 -8.30
CA GLU A 86 -8.26 -8.78 -9.61
C GLU A 86 -8.06 -7.37 -10.16
N GLU A 87 -9.05 -6.47 -10.01
CA GLU A 87 -8.92 -5.08 -10.43
C GLU A 87 -7.92 -4.31 -9.56
N GLY A 88 -8.04 -4.43 -8.23
CA GLY A 88 -7.11 -3.79 -7.30
C GLY A 88 -5.67 -4.26 -7.51
N PHE A 89 -5.45 -5.55 -7.79
CA PHE A 89 -4.14 -6.09 -8.14
C PHE A 89 -3.55 -5.43 -9.39
N ARG A 90 -4.35 -5.30 -10.47
CA ARG A 90 -3.91 -4.61 -11.69
C ARG A 90 -3.53 -3.16 -11.44
N CYS A 91 -4.37 -2.46 -10.66
CA CYS A 91 -4.12 -1.07 -10.29
C CYS A 91 -2.85 -0.93 -9.44
N ALA A 92 -2.62 -1.83 -8.49
CA ALA A 92 -1.41 -1.82 -7.67
C ALA A 92 -0.15 -2.03 -8.51
N GLN A 93 -0.17 -2.98 -9.46
CA GLN A 93 0.95 -3.21 -10.38
C GLN A 93 1.22 -2.01 -11.28
N ASP A 94 0.18 -1.36 -11.79
CA ASP A 94 0.31 -0.13 -12.57
C ASP A 94 0.89 1.00 -11.71
N CYS A 95 0.45 1.13 -10.47
CA CYS A 95 0.95 2.10 -9.51
C CYS A 95 2.44 1.89 -9.21
N ILE A 96 2.90 0.66 -8.94
CA ILE A 96 4.31 0.33 -8.72
C ILE A 96 5.14 0.78 -9.92
N ARG A 97 4.75 0.34 -11.12
CA ARG A 97 5.45 0.69 -12.36
C ARG A 97 5.56 2.20 -12.57
N TRP A 98 4.51 2.96 -12.30
CA TRP A 98 4.53 4.41 -12.48
C TRP A 98 5.32 5.11 -11.38
N ARG A 99 5.30 4.62 -10.14
CA ARG A 99 6.13 5.15 -9.05
C ARG A 99 7.62 4.97 -9.33
N GLU A 100 8.01 3.82 -9.89
CA GLU A 100 9.37 3.58 -10.34
C GLU A 100 9.78 4.54 -11.48
N GLN A 101 8.89 4.74 -12.48
CA GLN A 101 9.16 5.67 -13.60
C GLN A 101 9.24 7.12 -13.16
N LEU A 102 8.48 7.50 -12.13
CA LEU A 102 8.46 8.84 -11.53
C LEU A 102 9.56 9.03 -10.49
N GLU A 103 10.34 7.99 -10.21
CA GLU A 103 11.39 7.99 -9.18
C GLU A 103 10.85 8.42 -7.81
N LYS A 104 9.68 7.87 -7.43
CA LYS A 104 9.06 8.16 -6.14
C LYS A 104 9.88 7.59 -4.98
N GLY A 105 9.86 8.30 -3.84
CA GLY A 105 10.56 7.87 -2.63
C GLY A 105 10.02 6.57 -2.03
N ALA A 106 10.77 6.04 -1.08
CA ALA A 106 10.57 4.73 -0.47
C ALA A 106 9.18 4.54 0.16
N VAL A 107 8.64 5.55 0.87
CA VAL A 107 7.28 5.50 1.44
C VAL A 107 6.23 5.23 0.36
N ALA A 108 6.32 5.94 -0.77
CA ALA A 108 5.37 5.75 -1.86
C ALA A 108 5.47 4.32 -2.42
N LEU A 109 6.67 3.78 -2.61
CA LEU A 109 6.88 2.41 -3.07
C LEU A 109 6.33 1.40 -2.06
N SER A 110 6.60 1.58 -0.76
CA SER A 110 6.06 0.73 0.31
C SER A 110 4.53 0.63 0.23
N MET A 111 3.84 1.77 0.06
CA MET A 111 2.37 1.81 -0.07
C MET A 111 1.86 1.05 -1.32
N ALA A 112 2.57 1.13 -2.45
CA ALA A 112 2.16 0.44 -3.68
C ALA A 112 2.36 -1.08 -3.56
N TRP A 113 3.46 -1.53 -2.97
CA TRP A 113 3.71 -2.93 -2.66
C TRP A 113 2.73 -3.49 -1.63
N TRP A 114 2.35 -2.68 -0.62
CA TRP A 114 1.27 -3.04 0.31
C TRP A 114 -0.03 -3.32 -0.44
N ALA A 115 -0.45 -2.42 -1.34
CA ALA A 115 -1.70 -2.61 -2.09
C ALA A 115 -1.67 -3.90 -2.94
N GLU A 116 -0.55 -4.20 -3.61
CA GLU A 116 -0.39 -5.46 -4.35
C GLU A 116 -0.49 -6.67 -3.41
N GLY A 117 0.13 -6.62 -2.24
CA GLY A 117 0.08 -7.68 -1.23
C GLY A 117 -1.33 -7.97 -0.73
N VAL A 118 -2.11 -6.93 -0.44
CA VAL A 118 -3.52 -7.05 0.00
C VAL A 118 -4.37 -7.76 -1.05
N HIS A 119 -4.22 -7.41 -2.32
CA HIS A 119 -5.00 -8.02 -3.39
C HIS A 119 -4.55 -9.45 -3.70
N ASN A 120 -3.25 -9.75 -3.61
CA ASN A 120 -2.76 -11.13 -3.67
C ASN A 120 -3.34 -11.99 -2.53
N ALA A 121 -3.41 -11.45 -1.31
CA ALA A 121 -4.03 -12.13 -0.17
C ALA A 121 -5.51 -12.39 -0.41
N GLY A 122 -6.25 -11.39 -0.91
CA GLY A 122 -7.68 -11.54 -1.26
C GLY A 122 -7.94 -12.55 -2.37
N LEU A 123 -6.98 -12.77 -3.27
CA LEU A 123 -7.00 -13.82 -4.29
C LEU A 123 -6.52 -15.19 -3.78
N GLY A 124 -6.20 -15.33 -2.49
CA GLY A 124 -5.66 -16.55 -1.91
C GLY A 124 -4.21 -16.86 -2.28
N ARG A 125 -3.52 -15.92 -2.90
CA ARG A 125 -2.13 -16.07 -3.36
C ARG A 125 -1.15 -15.68 -2.25
N TRP A 126 -1.23 -16.36 -1.10
CA TRP A 126 -0.51 -15.98 0.12
C TRP A 126 1.01 -15.92 -0.05
N GLY A 127 1.60 -16.82 -0.86
CA GLY A 127 3.04 -16.74 -1.19
C GLY A 127 3.42 -15.43 -1.87
N LEU A 128 2.65 -15.02 -2.91
CA LEU A 128 2.86 -13.74 -3.59
C LEU A 128 2.55 -12.53 -2.70
N ALA A 129 1.56 -12.65 -1.81
CA ALA A 129 1.30 -11.63 -0.81
C ALA A 129 2.50 -11.41 0.13
N CYS A 130 3.15 -12.49 0.59
CA CYS A 130 4.39 -12.39 1.38
C CYS A 130 5.51 -11.68 0.62
N GLU A 131 5.68 -11.97 -0.67
CA GLU A 131 6.70 -11.29 -1.51
C GLU A 131 6.42 -9.79 -1.64
N SER A 132 5.16 -9.41 -1.93
CA SER A 132 4.77 -8.01 -2.04
C SER A 132 4.91 -7.28 -0.70
N PHE A 133 4.47 -7.87 0.42
CA PHE A 133 4.64 -7.25 1.73
C PHE A 133 6.09 -7.20 2.20
N GLN A 134 6.95 -8.15 1.79
CA GLN A 134 8.39 -8.05 2.02
C GLN A 134 8.98 -6.84 1.29
N SER A 135 8.60 -6.62 0.02
CA SER A 135 9.03 -5.44 -0.74
C SER A 135 8.52 -4.13 -0.10
N ALA A 136 7.29 -4.14 0.46
CA ALA A 136 6.76 -3.00 1.19
C ALA A 136 7.58 -2.71 2.46
N LEU A 137 7.95 -3.76 3.21
CA LEU A 137 8.77 -3.63 4.42
C LEU A 137 10.20 -3.16 4.10
N ASP A 138 10.80 -3.68 3.04
CA ASP A 138 12.15 -3.28 2.64
C ASP A 138 12.18 -1.78 2.28
N ALA A 139 11.19 -1.30 1.51
CA ALA A 139 11.03 0.12 1.22
C ALA A 139 10.77 0.97 2.48
N ALA A 140 9.94 0.48 3.43
CA ALA A 140 9.70 1.18 4.68
C ALA A 140 10.97 1.29 5.56
N LYS A 141 11.83 0.26 5.53
CA LYS A 141 13.13 0.29 6.23
C LYS A 141 14.13 1.23 5.56
N ASP A 142 14.12 1.31 4.23
CA ASP A 142 14.96 2.27 3.50
C ASP A 142 14.61 3.71 3.89
N ASP A 143 13.30 4.04 3.95
CA ASP A 143 12.85 5.35 4.44
C ASP A 143 13.24 5.59 5.90
N ALA A 144 13.07 4.60 6.78
CA ALA A 144 13.46 4.71 8.19
C ALA A 144 14.97 4.98 8.33
N ARG A 145 15.79 4.27 7.56
CA ARG A 145 17.25 4.45 7.53
C ARG A 145 17.65 5.83 7.05
N GLU A 146 17.02 6.34 6.00
CA GLU A 146 17.27 7.69 5.47
C GLU A 146 16.93 8.77 6.49
N ASN A 147 15.91 8.53 7.34
CA ASN A 147 15.46 9.45 8.38
C ASN A 147 16.08 9.20 9.76
N GLY A 148 16.99 8.24 9.89
CA GLY A 148 17.63 7.88 11.17
C GLY A 148 16.68 7.27 12.19
N ALA A 149 15.56 6.68 11.74
CA ALA A 149 14.57 6.01 12.58
C ALA A 149 14.83 4.49 12.68
N PRO A 150 14.29 3.80 13.71
CA PRO A 150 14.44 2.35 13.84
C PRO A 150 13.85 1.56 12.65
N GLU A 151 14.61 0.57 12.18
CA GLU A 151 14.21 -0.34 11.08
C GLU A 151 13.50 -1.61 11.60
N THR A 152 13.35 -1.77 12.90
CA THR A 152 12.71 -2.92 13.55
C THR A 152 11.36 -2.55 14.11
N VAL A 153 10.47 -3.53 14.27
CA VAL A 153 9.17 -3.34 14.92
C VAL A 153 9.35 -2.81 16.35
N GLY A 154 8.59 -1.77 16.68
CA GLY A 154 8.63 -1.21 18.02
C GLY A 154 7.85 0.09 18.18
N PRO A 155 7.63 0.53 19.43
CA PRO A 155 6.86 1.75 19.69
C PRO A 155 7.59 3.04 19.27
N ASP A 156 8.89 2.98 19.01
CA ASP A 156 9.71 4.10 18.53
C ASP A 156 9.91 4.09 17.01
N SER A 157 9.41 3.06 16.35
CA SER A 157 9.52 2.90 14.90
C SER A 157 8.45 3.70 14.17
N SER A 158 8.73 4.02 12.90
CA SER A 158 7.75 4.69 12.05
C SER A 158 6.50 3.82 11.84
N PHE A 159 5.37 4.47 11.58
CA PHE A 159 4.15 3.79 11.18
C PHE A 159 4.41 2.84 10.00
N SER A 160 5.17 3.27 8.99
CA SER A 160 5.45 2.48 7.80
C SER A 160 6.16 1.15 8.10
N VAL A 161 7.14 1.15 9.01
CA VAL A 161 7.85 -0.08 9.44
C VAL A 161 6.91 -1.01 10.19
N ASN A 162 6.15 -0.49 11.15
CA ASN A 162 5.25 -1.30 11.97
C ASN A 162 4.11 -1.91 11.14
N ILE A 163 3.48 -1.12 10.24
CA ILE A 163 2.36 -1.61 9.43
C ILE A 163 2.82 -2.60 8.36
N ALA A 164 3.94 -2.36 7.68
CA ALA A 164 4.46 -3.28 6.69
C ALA A 164 4.91 -4.61 7.33
N SER A 165 5.52 -4.57 8.52
CA SER A 165 5.85 -5.76 9.29
C SER A 165 4.59 -6.52 9.71
N GLY A 166 3.57 -5.83 10.21
CA GLY A 166 2.30 -6.45 10.60
C GLY A 166 1.63 -7.18 9.44
N TRP A 167 1.56 -6.58 8.27
CA TRP A 167 1.01 -7.20 7.07
C TRP A 167 1.83 -8.40 6.58
N LEU A 168 3.16 -8.31 6.61
CA LEU A 168 4.04 -9.41 6.23
C LEU A 168 3.84 -10.62 7.15
N GLU A 169 3.86 -10.41 8.46
CA GLU A 169 3.74 -11.51 9.42
C GLU A 169 2.31 -12.07 9.43
N PHE A 170 1.28 -11.24 9.21
CA PHE A 170 -0.07 -11.70 8.95
C PHE A 170 -0.13 -12.62 7.72
N ALA A 171 0.49 -12.24 6.60
CA ALA A 171 0.50 -13.04 5.39
C ALA A 171 1.27 -14.35 5.57
N ARG A 172 2.41 -14.35 6.25
CA ARG A 172 3.19 -15.55 6.58
C ARG A 172 2.38 -16.52 7.43
N TRP A 173 1.71 -16.00 8.47
CA TRP A 173 0.83 -16.80 9.29
C TRP A 173 -0.29 -17.45 8.45
N ARG A 174 -0.99 -16.67 7.62
CA ARG A 174 -2.04 -17.18 6.72
C ARG A 174 -1.52 -18.15 5.66
N ASN A 175 -0.25 -18.06 5.30
CA ASN A 175 0.42 -18.99 4.38
C ASN A 175 0.89 -20.31 5.05
N GLY A 176 0.74 -20.44 6.39
CA GLY A 176 1.02 -21.64 7.15
C GLY A 176 2.27 -21.58 8.05
N ASP A 177 2.94 -20.43 8.17
CA ASP A 177 4.01 -20.24 9.17
C ASP A 177 3.40 -19.91 10.54
N SER A 178 3.26 -20.94 11.39
CA SER A 178 2.69 -20.76 12.73
C SER A 178 3.51 -19.82 13.62
N THR A 179 4.82 -19.69 13.37
CA THR A 179 5.69 -18.81 14.18
C THR A 179 5.50 -17.33 13.83
N ALA A 180 4.93 -17.03 12.66
CA ALA A 180 4.63 -15.68 12.24
C ALA A 180 3.50 -15.03 13.05
N TYR A 181 2.64 -15.83 13.70
CA TYR A 181 1.57 -15.30 14.54
C TYR A 181 2.10 -14.49 15.73
N ASP A 182 3.14 -14.96 16.39
CA ASP A 182 3.74 -14.24 17.52
C ASP A 182 4.36 -12.90 17.05
N ARG A 183 5.01 -12.89 15.89
CA ARG A 183 5.58 -11.67 15.29
C ARG A 183 4.48 -10.70 14.81
N PHE A 184 3.35 -11.21 14.33
CA PHE A 184 2.16 -10.41 14.05
C PHE A 184 1.63 -9.72 15.32
N LEU A 185 1.54 -10.47 16.44
CA LEU A 185 1.13 -9.90 17.73
C LEU A 185 2.14 -8.87 18.26
N GLU A 186 3.44 -9.04 17.98
CA GLU A 186 4.47 -8.06 18.31
C GLU A 186 4.21 -6.72 17.60
N ALA A 187 3.90 -6.75 16.30
CA ALA A 187 3.54 -5.54 15.54
C ALA A 187 2.27 -4.87 16.09
N MET A 188 1.26 -5.65 16.46
CA MET A 188 0.05 -5.15 17.12
C MET A 188 0.37 -4.52 18.47
N GLY A 189 1.27 -5.12 19.24
CA GLY A 189 1.74 -4.60 20.54
C GLY A 189 2.55 -3.31 20.42
N ALA A 190 3.29 -3.13 19.32
CA ALA A 190 4.00 -1.88 19.03
C ALA A 190 3.01 -0.72 18.83
N PHE A 191 1.97 -0.93 18.03
CA PHE A 191 0.89 0.05 17.85
C PHE A 191 0.14 0.36 19.15
N SER A 192 -0.19 -0.66 19.96
CA SER A 192 -0.86 -0.43 21.24
C SER A 192 -0.05 0.51 22.14
N LYS A 193 1.27 0.31 22.20
CA LYS A 193 2.16 1.19 22.97
C LYS A 193 2.25 2.60 22.38
N GLN A 194 2.14 2.78 21.07
CA GLN A 194 2.07 4.11 20.44
C GLN A 194 0.75 4.81 20.78
N ILE A 195 -0.37 4.10 20.78
CA ILE A 195 -1.70 4.63 21.15
C ILE A 195 -1.68 5.14 22.60
N ASP A 196 -1.04 4.40 23.50
CA ASP A 196 -0.97 4.75 24.93
C ASP A 196 -0.12 6.01 25.22
N ARG A 197 0.74 6.42 24.29
CA ARG A 197 1.60 7.61 24.44
C ARG A 197 0.86 8.94 24.22
N GLU A 198 -0.30 8.92 23.61
CA GLU A 198 -1.09 10.13 23.28
C GLU A 198 -0.31 11.20 22.49
N ASP A 199 0.70 10.78 21.72
CA ASP A 199 1.50 11.64 20.84
C ASP A 199 0.93 11.74 19.43
N ALA A 200 1.65 12.45 18.55
CA ALA A 200 1.21 12.69 17.16
C ALA A 200 1.03 11.40 16.32
N GLY A 201 1.64 10.28 16.70
CA GLY A 201 1.52 8.99 16.00
C GLY A 201 0.33 8.14 16.41
N ARG A 202 -0.45 8.60 17.41
CA ARG A 202 -1.57 7.83 17.98
C ARG A 202 -2.64 7.47 16.96
N ASP A 203 -3.06 8.44 16.16
CA ASP A 203 -4.15 8.24 15.18
C ASP A 203 -3.72 7.28 14.07
N GLU A 204 -2.48 7.36 13.61
CA GLU A 204 -1.90 6.42 12.65
C GLU A 204 -1.80 5.02 13.26
N ALA A 205 -1.34 4.90 14.49
CA ALA A 205 -1.26 3.60 15.19
C ALA A 205 -2.64 2.96 15.35
N LEU A 206 -3.68 3.75 15.64
CA LEU A 206 -5.06 3.28 15.74
C LEU A 206 -5.55 2.74 14.39
N ILE A 207 -5.26 3.45 13.29
CA ILE A 207 -5.57 3.00 11.93
C ILE A 207 -4.84 1.67 11.63
N GLY A 208 -3.57 1.55 12.00
CA GLY A 208 -2.77 0.34 11.79
C GLY A 208 -3.37 -0.88 12.48
N VAL A 209 -3.76 -0.76 13.75
CA VAL A 209 -4.45 -1.81 14.51
C VAL A 209 -5.75 -2.21 13.82
N GLN A 210 -6.58 -1.23 13.46
CA GLN A 210 -7.87 -1.47 12.82
C GLN A 210 -7.73 -2.19 11.48
N GLN A 211 -6.80 -1.76 10.63
CA GLN A 211 -6.56 -2.42 9.35
C GLN A 211 -6.19 -3.89 9.52
N LEU A 212 -5.24 -4.19 10.40
CA LEU A 212 -4.78 -5.56 10.62
C LEU A 212 -5.87 -6.44 11.24
N GLN A 213 -6.66 -5.91 12.17
CA GLN A 213 -7.79 -6.64 12.78
C GLN A 213 -8.88 -6.96 11.75
N ILE A 214 -9.26 -5.98 10.92
CA ILE A 214 -10.28 -6.17 9.89
C ILE A 214 -9.79 -7.14 8.81
N ALA A 215 -8.53 -7.03 8.39
CA ALA A 215 -7.92 -7.95 7.46
C ALA A 215 -7.93 -9.40 8.00
N ALA A 216 -7.63 -9.58 9.29
CA ALA A 216 -7.67 -10.89 9.94
C ALA A 216 -9.07 -11.51 9.97
N GLN A 217 -10.11 -10.69 9.99
CA GLN A 217 -11.51 -11.15 9.96
C GLN A 217 -12.00 -11.42 8.52
N ARG A 218 -11.60 -10.60 7.55
CA ARG A 218 -12.18 -10.61 6.19
C ARG A 218 -11.37 -11.43 5.18
N LEU A 219 -10.06 -11.62 5.40
CA LEU A 219 -9.19 -12.39 4.52
C LEU A 219 -9.04 -13.82 5.04
N PRO A 220 -9.64 -14.83 4.37
CA PRO A 220 -9.59 -16.22 4.81
C PRO A 220 -8.17 -16.78 4.67
N GLY A 221 -7.76 -17.61 5.63
CA GLY A 221 -6.49 -18.33 5.54
C GLY A 221 -6.50 -19.42 4.46
N LYS A 222 -5.31 -19.96 4.15
CA LYS A 222 -5.13 -20.99 3.13
C LYS A 222 -5.97 -22.26 3.41
N GLU A 223 -6.16 -22.59 4.69
CA GLU A 223 -6.93 -23.78 5.11
C GLU A 223 -8.45 -23.64 4.92
N GLN A 224 -8.96 -22.43 4.72
CA GLN A 224 -10.39 -22.15 4.56
C GLN A 224 -10.83 -22.05 3.09
N GLN A 225 -9.91 -22.23 2.14
CA GLN A 225 -10.14 -22.10 0.69
C GLN A 225 -10.29 -23.46 -0.01
N THR A 226 -10.23 -24.58 0.70
CA THR A 226 -10.52 -25.95 0.24
C THR A 226 -11.96 -26.30 0.53
#